data_e564e32fd5d0f0fc3e033268a4de9ae5
#
_entry.id   e564e32fd5d0f0fc3e033268a4de9ae5
#
_cell.length_a   1.000
_cell.length_b   1.000
_cell.length_c   1.000
_cell.angle_alpha   90.00
_cell.angle_beta   90.00
_cell.angle_gamma   90.00
#
_symmetry.space_group_name_H-M   'P 1'
#
loop_
_entity.id
_entity.type
_entity.pdbx_description
1 polymer ?
#
loop_
_entity_poly.entity_id
_entity_poly.type
_entity_poly.pdbx_seq_one_letter_code
_entity_poly.pdbx_strand_id
1 'polypeptide(L)'
;IAVAGTGYVGLSMATLLSQHHSVVAVDVIPEKVEKINRRESPIQDEYIEKYFAEKELDLVATLDGASAYKDAEFVIIAAPTNYDPKKNYFDTSAVESVIDLVLEVNPSATMVIKSTIPVGYCRSLYVKYAKVFKEKGWDADRKFRLLFSPEFLRESMALYDNLYPSRIIVGYPKMIDEFDEENAAIRAIAGNHLEEAAHTFA
;
A
#
# COMPACT_ATOMS: atom_id res chain seq x y z
N ILE A 1 -5.58 0.68 -10.07
CA ILE A 1 -4.75 0.39 -8.89
C ILE A 1 -3.57 1.35 -8.90
N ALA A 2 -3.18 1.89 -7.73
CA ALA A 2 -1.94 2.64 -7.57
C ALA A 2 -0.97 1.91 -6.63
N VAL A 3 0.33 2.03 -6.90
CA VAL A 3 1.39 1.41 -6.08
C VAL A 3 2.39 2.49 -5.68
N ALA A 4 2.50 2.76 -4.38
CA ALA A 4 3.41 3.75 -3.81
C ALA A 4 4.74 3.10 -3.40
N GLY A 5 5.82 3.47 -4.10
CA GLY A 5 7.15 2.90 -3.97
C GLY A 5 7.43 1.83 -5.02
N THR A 6 8.60 1.91 -5.66
CA THR A 6 9.04 1.00 -6.73
C THR A 6 10.32 0.24 -6.36
N GLY A 7 10.42 -0.17 -5.09
CA GLY A 7 11.39 -1.15 -4.63
C GLY A 7 10.96 -2.58 -5.01
N TYR A 8 11.61 -3.59 -4.44
CA TYR A 8 11.31 -5.01 -4.74
C TYR A 8 9.83 -5.34 -4.53
N VAL A 9 9.25 -4.93 -3.41
CA VAL A 9 7.85 -5.18 -3.07
C VAL A 9 6.90 -4.48 -4.04
N GLY A 10 7.06 -3.17 -4.19
CA GLY A 10 6.11 -2.38 -4.99
C GLY A 10 6.20 -2.67 -6.48
N LEU A 11 7.40 -2.77 -7.05
CA LEU A 11 7.53 -3.01 -8.49
C LEU A 11 7.10 -4.42 -8.88
N SER A 12 7.36 -5.43 -8.04
CA SER A 12 6.87 -6.78 -8.32
C SER A 12 5.33 -6.86 -8.27
N MET A 13 4.70 -6.17 -7.31
CA MET A 13 3.23 -6.06 -7.25
C MET A 13 2.68 -5.28 -8.46
N ALA A 14 3.30 -4.17 -8.83
CA ALA A 14 2.89 -3.39 -9.99
C ALA A 14 2.99 -4.22 -11.28
N THR A 15 4.07 -4.98 -11.46
CA THR A 15 4.28 -5.86 -12.61
C THR A 15 3.27 -7.01 -12.62
N LEU A 16 3.02 -7.64 -11.47
CA LEU A 16 2.05 -8.72 -11.35
C LEU A 16 0.64 -8.25 -11.73
N LEU A 17 0.18 -7.17 -11.13
CA LEU A 17 -1.19 -6.67 -11.27
C LEU A 17 -1.44 -6.04 -12.64
N SER A 18 -0.43 -5.43 -13.26
CA SER A 18 -0.56 -4.78 -14.56
C SER A 18 -0.78 -5.73 -15.74
N GLN A 19 -0.72 -7.03 -15.52
CA GLN A 19 -1.11 -8.04 -16.52
C GLN A 19 -2.64 -8.08 -16.74
N HIS A 20 -3.42 -7.61 -15.77
CA HIS A 20 -4.89 -7.72 -15.77
C HIS A 20 -5.61 -6.45 -15.37
N HIS A 21 -4.90 -5.45 -14.85
CA HIS A 21 -5.44 -4.19 -14.33
C HIS A 21 -4.60 -3.01 -14.79
N SER A 22 -5.23 -1.84 -14.90
CA SER A 22 -4.50 -0.58 -15.05
C SER A 22 -3.80 -0.22 -13.75
N VAL A 23 -2.47 -0.10 -13.80
CA VAL A 23 -1.61 0.17 -12.65
C VAL A 23 -0.78 1.42 -12.84
N VAL A 24 -0.83 2.31 -11.87
CA VAL A 24 0.04 3.49 -11.80
C VAL A 24 1.04 3.32 -10.66
N ALA A 25 2.31 3.17 -10.98
CA ALA A 25 3.39 3.10 -10.00
C ALA A 25 3.89 4.51 -9.67
N VAL A 26 4.02 4.82 -8.38
CA VAL A 26 4.48 6.13 -7.89
C VAL A 26 5.81 5.97 -7.19
N ASP A 27 6.79 6.76 -7.57
CA ASP A 27 8.07 6.84 -6.86
C ASP A 27 8.53 8.31 -6.79
N VAL A 28 9.38 8.63 -5.85
CA VAL A 28 9.96 9.98 -5.69
C VAL A 28 11.25 10.17 -6.48
N ILE A 29 11.78 9.11 -7.09
CA ILE A 29 13.05 9.10 -7.83
C ILE A 29 12.77 9.14 -9.33
N PRO A 30 13.07 10.27 -10.03
CA PRO A 30 12.76 10.44 -11.45
C PRO A 30 13.34 9.34 -12.35
N GLU A 31 14.58 8.94 -12.11
CA GLU A 31 15.26 7.91 -12.92
C GLU A 31 14.54 6.55 -12.87
N LYS A 32 13.94 6.20 -11.72
CA LYS A 32 13.15 4.97 -11.60
C LYS A 32 11.88 5.06 -12.42
N VAL A 33 11.19 6.19 -12.34
CA VAL A 33 9.97 6.45 -13.11
C VAL A 33 10.25 6.37 -14.62
N GLU A 34 11.31 7.01 -15.08
CA GLU A 34 11.72 6.97 -16.48
C GLU A 34 12.05 5.55 -16.95
N LYS A 35 12.80 4.77 -16.16
CA LYS A 35 13.14 3.39 -16.48
C LYS A 35 11.88 2.54 -16.63
N ILE A 36 10.98 2.58 -15.66
CA ILE A 36 9.74 1.78 -15.69
C ILE A 36 8.91 2.11 -16.94
N ASN A 37 8.79 3.40 -17.30
CA ASN A 37 8.07 3.84 -18.47
C ASN A 37 8.72 3.38 -19.80
N ARG A 38 10.06 3.17 -19.80
CA ARG A 38 10.79 2.56 -20.92
C ARG A 38 10.80 1.03 -20.90
N ARG A 39 10.14 0.41 -19.91
CA ARG A 39 10.19 -1.05 -19.68
C ARG A 39 11.61 -1.54 -19.33
N GLU A 40 12.34 -0.72 -18.59
CA GLU A 40 13.63 -1.06 -17.99
C GLU A 40 13.44 -1.21 -16.49
N SER A 41 13.91 -2.32 -15.91
CA SER A 41 13.81 -2.50 -14.45
C SER A 41 14.80 -1.60 -13.72
N PRO A 42 14.35 -0.78 -12.74
CA PRO A 42 15.25 0.01 -11.90
C PRO A 42 15.90 -0.81 -10.77
N ILE A 43 15.51 -2.07 -10.62
CA ILE A 43 16.01 -3.01 -9.62
C ILE A 43 16.45 -4.31 -10.29
N GLN A 44 17.32 -5.06 -9.64
CA GLN A 44 17.79 -6.35 -10.16
C GLN A 44 16.78 -7.46 -9.81
N ASP A 45 15.97 -7.85 -10.78
CA ASP A 45 15.02 -8.97 -10.68
C ASP A 45 14.77 -9.53 -12.08
N GLU A 46 15.30 -10.73 -12.35
CA GLU A 46 15.24 -11.37 -13.67
C GLU A 46 13.80 -11.58 -14.17
N TYR A 47 12.86 -11.85 -13.26
CA TYR A 47 11.46 -12.04 -13.65
C TYR A 47 10.78 -10.72 -14.02
N ILE A 48 11.09 -9.63 -13.34
CA ILE A 48 10.60 -8.28 -13.72
C ILE A 48 11.16 -7.90 -15.08
N GLU A 49 12.47 -8.07 -15.30
CA GLU A 49 13.11 -7.79 -16.58
C GLU A 49 12.49 -8.60 -17.73
N LYS A 50 12.27 -9.90 -17.49
CA LYS A 50 11.60 -10.78 -18.44
C LYS A 50 10.17 -10.34 -18.75
N TYR A 51 9.38 -9.99 -17.72
CA TYR A 51 7.99 -9.55 -17.91
C TYR A 51 7.91 -8.20 -18.62
N PHE A 52 8.83 -7.28 -18.35
CA PHE A 52 8.93 -6.03 -19.05
C PHE A 52 9.25 -6.20 -20.55
N ALA A 53 10.03 -7.21 -20.90
CA ALA A 53 10.41 -7.51 -22.26
C ALA A 53 9.35 -8.31 -23.04
N GLU A 54 8.63 -9.23 -22.38
CA GLU A 54 7.81 -10.24 -23.04
C GLU A 54 6.30 -10.04 -22.86
N LYS A 55 5.86 -9.27 -21.86
CA LYS A 55 4.43 -9.13 -21.53
C LYS A 55 3.88 -7.76 -21.88
N GLU A 56 2.63 -7.75 -22.30
CA GLU A 56 1.83 -6.53 -22.35
C GLU A 56 1.40 -6.18 -20.93
N LEU A 57 1.88 -5.06 -20.43
CA LEU A 57 1.62 -4.59 -19.08
C LEU A 57 0.93 -3.22 -19.16
N ASP A 58 -0.26 -3.11 -18.59
CA ASP A 58 -0.94 -1.82 -18.41
C ASP A 58 -0.37 -1.11 -17.16
N LEU A 59 0.89 -0.70 -17.30
CA LEU A 59 1.71 -0.09 -16.25
C LEU A 59 2.27 1.25 -16.69
N VAL A 60 2.01 2.28 -15.93
CA VAL A 60 2.61 3.61 -16.07
C VAL A 60 3.25 4.01 -14.74
N ALA A 61 4.40 4.68 -14.78
CA ALA A 61 5.03 5.23 -13.59
C ALA A 61 4.98 6.76 -13.60
N THR A 62 4.86 7.37 -12.41
CA THR A 62 4.77 8.82 -12.24
C THR A 62 5.40 9.29 -10.94
N LEU A 63 5.80 10.58 -10.90
CA LEU A 63 6.17 11.30 -9.68
C LEU A 63 4.96 11.92 -8.99
N ASP A 64 3.82 12.03 -9.69
CA ASP A 64 2.61 12.69 -9.20
C ASP A 64 1.69 11.66 -8.49
N GLY A 65 1.91 11.50 -7.19
CA GLY A 65 1.09 10.64 -6.35
C GLY A 65 -0.36 11.12 -6.25
N ALA A 66 -0.60 12.43 -6.23
CA ALA A 66 -1.95 12.98 -6.09
C ALA A 66 -2.84 12.55 -7.27
N SER A 67 -2.34 12.71 -8.49
CA SER A 67 -3.05 12.27 -9.70
C SER A 67 -3.21 10.75 -9.74
N ALA A 68 -2.19 9.99 -9.33
CA ALA A 68 -2.23 8.53 -9.35
C ALA A 68 -3.26 7.93 -8.37
N TYR A 69 -3.41 8.55 -7.20
CA TYR A 69 -4.31 8.02 -6.15
C TYR A 69 -5.76 8.45 -6.32
N LYS A 70 -6.01 9.55 -7.06
CA LYS A 70 -7.33 10.19 -7.17
C LYS A 70 -8.45 9.25 -7.57
N ASP A 71 -8.19 8.38 -8.56
CA ASP A 71 -9.19 7.47 -9.11
C ASP A 71 -8.86 5.99 -8.82
N ALA A 72 -7.91 5.73 -7.90
CA ALA A 72 -7.51 4.39 -7.54
C ALA A 72 -8.51 3.74 -6.58
N GLU A 73 -8.96 2.54 -6.90
CA GLU A 73 -9.75 1.72 -5.99
C GLU A 73 -8.89 1.16 -4.85
N PHE A 74 -7.68 0.71 -5.20
CA PHE A 74 -6.67 0.24 -4.27
C PHE A 74 -5.40 1.07 -4.38
N VAL A 75 -4.84 1.46 -3.23
CA VAL A 75 -3.51 2.05 -3.12
C VAL A 75 -2.61 1.14 -2.30
N ILE A 76 -1.68 0.48 -2.98
CA ILE A 76 -0.71 -0.43 -2.36
C ILE A 76 0.47 0.40 -1.88
N ILE A 77 0.74 0.37 -0.58
CA ILE A 77 1.79 1.17 0.06
C ILE A 77 3.01 0.26 0.30
N ALA A 78 4.02 0.41 -0.55
CA ALA A 78 5.32 -0.26 -0.47
C ALA A 78 6.46 0.76 -0.29
N ALA A 79 6.17 1.86 0.40
CA ALA A 79 7.13 2.90 0.74
C ALA A 79 8.20 2.38 1.71
N PRO A 80 9.43 2.88 1.66
CA PRO A 80 10.49 2.41 2.53
C PRO A 80 10.19 2.69 4.00
N THR A 81 10.55 1.74 4.87
CA THR A 81 10.49 1.86 6.32
C THR A 81 11.87 1.54 6.87
N ASN A 82 12.65 2.56 7.20
CA ASN A 82 14.01 2.39 7.67
C ASN A 82 14.02 2.07 9.18
N TYR A 83 14.72 1.01 9.55
CA TYR A 83 14.93 0.67 10.96
C TYR A 83 16.25 1.27 11.46
N ASP A 84 16.17 2.10 12.51
CA ASP A 84 17.33 2.63 13.22
C ASP A 84 17.62 1.72 14.44
N PRO A 85 18.66 0.87 14.39
CA PRO A 85 18.95 -0.07 15.48
C PRO A 85 19.45 0.63 16.77
N LYS A 86 19.96 1.87 16.66
CA LYS A 86 20.42 2.63 17.83
C LYS A 86 19.25 3.21 18.62
N LYS A 87 18.19 3.59 17.92
CA LYS A 87 16.97 4.13 18.51
C LYS A 87 15.88 3.08 18.72
N ASN A 88 16.10 1.85 18.24
CA ASN A 88 15.07 0.81 18.18
C ASN A 88 13.76 1.34 17.58
N TYR A 89 13.87 2.02 16.44
CA TYR A 89 12.79 2.79 15.85
C TYR A 89 12.65 2.51 14.36
N PHE A 90 11.42 2.30 13.92
CA PHE A 90 11.06 2.28 12.50
C PHE A 90 10.61 3.66 12.06
N ASP A 91 11.25 4.21 11.04
CA ASP A 91 10.76 5.42 10.39
C ASP A 91 9.65 5.04 9.40
N THR A 92 8.43 5.30 9.80
CA THR A 92 7.21 5.03 9.02
C THR A 92 6.66 6.29 8.36
N SER A 93 7.39 7.39 8.38
CA SER A 93 6.95 8.71 7.87
C SER A 93 6.54 8.66 6.39
N ALA A 94 7.25 7.89 5.56
CA ALA A 94 6.89 7.72 4.16
C ALA A 94 5.54 7.00 3.97
N VAL A 95 5.24 5.99 4.80
CA VAL A 95 3.94 5.30 4.79
C VAL A 95 2.82 6.27 5.17
N GLU A 96 3.02 7.04 6.23
CA GLU A 96 2.03 8.02 6.71
C GLU A 96 1.81 9.15 5.70
N SER A 97 2.86 9.61 5.02
CA SER A 97 2.75 10.62 3.96
C SER A 97 1.88 10.14 2.79
N VAL A 98 1.98 8.86 2.42
CA VAL A 98 1.10 8.28 1.39
C VAL A 98 -0.33 8.22 1.89
N ILE A 99 -0.57 7.77 3.13
CA ILE A 99 -1.91 7.71 3.73
C ILE A 99 -2.55 9.10 3.76
N ASP A 100 -1.81 10.12 4.22
CA ASP A 100 -2.30 11.50 4.30
C ASP A 100 -2.72 12.01 2.92
N LEU A 101 -1.89 11.79 1.89
CA LEU A 101 -2.18 12.20 0.53
C LEU A 101 -3.40 11.45 -0.04
N VAL A 102 -3.51 10.14 0.17
CA VAL A 102 -4.68 9.36 -0.26
C VAL A 102 -5.96 9.89 0.38
N LEU A 103 -5.96 10.13 1.69
CA LEU A 103 -7.12 10.67 2.40
C LEU A 103 -7.52 12.06 1.92
N GLU A 104 -6.56 12.85 1.43
CA GLU A 104 -6.83 14.18 0.87
C GLU A 104 -7.50 14.08 -0.50
N VAL A 105 -6.99 13.25 -1.41
CA VAL A 105 -7.42 13.24 -2.82
C VAL A 105 -8.47 12.18 -3.14
N ASN A 106 -8.51 11.07 -2.39
CA ASN A 106 -9.44 9.95 -2.58
C ASN A 106 -9.74 9.19 -1.29
N PRO A 107 -10.57 9.73 -0.40
CA PRO A 107 -10.90 9.09 0.87
C PRO A 107 -11.73 7.80 0.74
N SER A 108 -12.10 7.41 -0.48
CA SER A 108 -12.82 6.15 -0.76
C SER A 108 -11.89 5.00 -1.13
N ALA A 109 -10.61 5.27 -1.43
CA ALA A 109 -9.64 4.23 -1.75
C ALA A 109 -9.40 3.26 -0.60
N THR A 110 -9.20 1.99 -0.92
CA THR A 110 -8.70 1.00 0.04
C THR A 110 -7.17 1.01 0.02
N MET A 111 -6.55 1.35 1.13
CA MET A 111 -5.11 1.35 1.30
C MET A 111 -4.62 0.01 1.81
N VAL A 112 -3.53 -0.51 1.24
CA VAL A 112 -2.94 -1.79 1.63
C VAL A 112 -1.46 -1.59 1.94
N ILE A 113 -1.08 -1.68 3.21
CA ILE A 113 0.33 -1.61 3.60
C ILE A 113 1.00 -2.95 3.27
N LYS A 114 2.02 -2.89 2.43
CA LYS A 114 2.95 -4.00 2.11
C LYS A 114 4.33 -3.77 2.72
N SER A 115 4.63 -2.55 3.18
CA SER A 115 5.89 -2.21 3.85
C SER A 115 6.03 -2.97 5.17
N THR A 116 7.27 -3.28 5.55
CA THR A 116 7.59 -3.85 6.86
C THR A 116 7.30 -2.83 7.95
N ILE A 117 6.43 -3.16 8.89
CA ILE A 117 5.98 -2.26 9.96
C ILE A 117 6.02 -2.95 11.32
N PRO A 118 6.13 -2.21 12.42
CA PRO A 118 6.09 -2.77 13.78
C PRO A 118 4.76 -3.46 14.10
N VAL A 119 4.82 -4.43 15.00
CA VAL A 119 3.61 -5.05 15.55
C VAL A 119 2.72 -3.99 16.21
N GLY A 120 1.43 -4.03 15.92
CA GLY A 120 0.45 -3.06 16.45
C GLY A 120 0.37 -1.74 15.69
N TYR A 121 1.27 -1.48 14.73
CA TYR A 121 1.30 -0.21 14.00
C TYR A 121 0.00 0.09 13.24
N CYS A 122 -0.61 -0.87 12.57
CA CYS A 122 -1.90 -0.64 11.90
C CYS A 122 -2.98 -0.19 12.89
N ARG A 123 -3.04 -0.78 14.10
CA ARG A 123 -3.97 -0.35 15.14
C ARG A 123 -3.69 1.10 15.57
N SER A 124 -2.42 1.46 15.79
CA SER A 124 -2.04 2.82 16.15
C SER A 124 -2.42 3.85 15.07
N LEU A 125 -2.35 3.47 13.79
CA LEU A 125 -2.83 4.32 12.68
C LEU A 125 -4.35 4.55 12.78
N TYR A 126 -5.14 3.51 13.03
CA TYR A 126 -6.58 3.68 13.21
C TYR A 126 -6.90 4.65 14.35
N VAL A 127 -6.22 4.53 15.48
CA VAL A 127 -6.38 5.45 16.62
C VAL A 127 -5.96 6.87 16.26
N LYS A 128 -4.81 7.02 15.58
CA LYS A 128 -4.33 8.32 15.09
C LYS A 128 -5.36 8.98 14.18
N TYR A 129 -5.79 8.25 13.15
CA TYR A 129 -6.70 8.81 12.14
C TYR A 129 -8.13 9.02 12.65
N ALA A 130 -8.58 8.29 13.67
CA ALA A 130 -9.85 8.60 14.34
C ALA A 130 -9.85 10.01 14.95
N LYS A 131 -8.71 10.44 15.52
CA LYS A 131 -8.55 11.82 16.01
C LYS A 131 -8.55 12.84 14.87
N VAL A 132 -7.80 12.55 13.79
CA VAL A 132 -7.74 13.41 12.60
C VAL A 132 -9.13 13.58 11.97
N PHE A 133 -9.89 12.51 11.84
CA PHE A 133 -11.26 12.54 11.32
C PHE A 133 -12.15 13.43 12.17
N LYS A 134 -12.07 13.31 13.49
CA LYS A 134 -12.83 14.15 14.43
C LYS A 134 -12.42 15.61 14.33
N GLU A 135 -11.12 15.91 14.29
CA GLU A 135 -10.59 17.28 14.22
C GLU A 135 -10.94 17.98 12.90
N LYS A 136 -10.92 17.24 11.80
CA LYS A 136 -11.27 17.75 10.46
C LYS A 136 -12.79 17.78 10.20
N GLY A 137 -13.60 17.25 11.10
CA GLY A 137 -15.04 17.16 10.91
C GLY A 137 -15.42 16.28 9.72
N TRP A 138 -14.59 15.28 9.41
CA TRP A 138 -14.89 14.33 8.35
C TRP A 138 -16.04 13.44 8.81
N ASP A 139 -17.07 13.42 8.00
CA ASP A 139 -18.35 12.79 8.32
C ASP A 139 -18.36 11.27 8.10
N ALA A 140 -19.50 10.65 8.40
CA ALA A 140 -19.69 9.21 8.37
C ALA A 140 -19.49 8.57 6.98
N ASP A 141 -19.50 9.37 5.91
CA ASP A 141 -19.35 8.87 4.54
C ASP A 141 -17.89 8.65 4.15
N ARG A 142 -16.96 9.27 4.86
CA ARG A 142 -15.53 9.01 4.72
C ARG A 142 -15.13 7.85 5.63
N LYS A 143 -14.43 6.87 5.08
CA LYS A 143 -13.94 5.71 5.83
C LYS A 143 -12.44 5.57 5.72
N PHE A 144 -11.81 5.20 6.82
CA PHE A 144 -10.40 4.85 6.86
C PHE A 144 -10.24 3.37 6.51
N ARG A 145 -10.07 3.07 5.23
CA ARG A 145 -9.98 1.71 4.72
C ARG A 145 -8.51 1.31 4.61
N LEU A 146 -7.98 0.73 5.68
CA LEU A 146 -6.59 0.29 5.74
C LEU A 146 -6.51 -1.22 5.99
N LEU A 147 -5.80 -1.90 5.10
CA LEU A 147 -5.46 -3.31 5.21
C LEU A 147 -3.95 -3.45 5.43
N PHE A 148 -3.53 -4.57 5.99
CA PHE A 148 -2.13 -4.96 6.07
C PHE A 148 -1.93 -6.30 5.37
N SER A 149 -1.03 -6.33 4.40
CA SER A 149 -0.67 -7.56 3.69
C SER A 149 0.85 -7.69 3.67
N PRO A 150 1.45 -8.37 4.67
CA PRO A 150 2.88 -8.58 4.73
C PRO A 150 3.37 -9.33 3.49
N GLU A 151 4.64 -9.10 3.15
CA GLU A 151 5.33 -9.82 2.09
C GLU A 151 6.24 -10.91 2.69
N PHE A 152 6.58 -11.91 1.87
CA PHE A 152 7.47 -13.02 2.20
C PHE A 152 8.46 -13.27 1.05
N LEU A 153 8.79 -12.23 0.30
CA LEU A 153 9.60 -12.32 -0.90
C LEU A 153 11.11 -12.21 -0.59
N ARG A 154 11.91 -12.71 -1.52
CA ARG A 154 13.36 -12.56 -1.54
C ARG A 154 13.74 -11.43 -2.49
N GLU A 155 14.73 -10.63 -2.10
CA GLU A 155 15.33 -9.68 -3.03
C GLU A 155 15.83 -10.40 -4.29
N SER A 156 15.72 -9.74 -5.44
CA SER A 156 16.06 -10.28 -6.76
C SER A 156 15.19 -11.45 -7.26
N MET A 157 14.18 -11.89 -6.49
CA MET A 157 13.21 -12.93 -6.84
C MET A 157 11.78 -12.49 -6.51
N ALA A 158 11.57 -11.21 -6.33
CA ALA A 158 10.33 -10.66 -5.79
C ALA A 158 9.11 -10.98 -6.67
N LEU A 159 9.23 -10.84 -7.98
CA LEU A 159 8.12 -11.17 -8.88
C LEU A 159 7.84 -12.67 -8.90
N TYR A 160 8.87 -13.52 -8.89
CA TYR A 160 8.67 -14.96 -8.81
C TYR A 160 7.92 -15.37 -7.54
N ASP A 161 8.32 -14.82 -6.38
CA ASP A 161 7.70 -15.14 -5.10
C ASP A 161 6.26 -14.61 -5.01
N ASN A 162 5.93 -13.52 -5.71
CA ASN A 162 4.56 -13.03 -5.85
C ASN A 162 3.71 -13.83 -6.85
N LEU A 163 4.32 -14.39 -7.92
CA LEU A 163 3.62 -15.25 -8.87
C LEU A 163 3.28 -16.63 -8.27
N TYR A 164 4.14 -17.12 -7.37
CA TYR A 164 4.01 -18.43 -6.74
C TYR A 164 4.09 -18.32 -5.21
N PRO A 165 3.18 -17.58 -4.58
CA PRO A 165 3.23 -17.34 -3.15
C PRO A 165 2.88 -18.61 -2.38
N SER A 166 3.62 -18.89 -1.29
CA SER A 166 3.25 -19.97 -0.38
C SER A 166 1.95 -19.66 0.39
N ARG A 167 1.66 -18.37 0.57
CA ARG A 167 0.47 -17.86 1.24
C ARG A 167 0.30 -16.38 0.93
N ILE A 168 -0.95 -15.93 0.93
CA ILE A 168 -1.32 -14.52 0.95
C ILE A 168 -2.02 -14.25 2.28
N ILE A 169 -1.56 -13.24 3.01
CA ILE A 169 -2.16 -12.83 4.29
C ILE A 169 -2.68 -11.40 4.11
N VAL A 170 -3.94 -11.21 4.44
CA VAL A 170 -4.57 -9.89 4.48
C VAL A 170 -5.19 -9.69 5.84
N GLY A 171 -4.69 -8.71 6.59
CA GLY A 171 -5.15 -8.36 7.91
C GLY A 171 -5.96 -7.07 7.90
N TYR A 172 -7.02 -7.06 8.69
CA TYR A 172 -7.81 -5.87 9.00
C TYR A 172 -8.18 -5.86 10.48
N PRO A 173 -8.51 -4.69 11.09
CA PRO A 173 -8.80 -4.64 12.51
C PRO A 173 -10.09 -5.42 12.82
N LYS A 174 -9.96 -6.47 13.62
CA LYS A 174 -11.09 -7.18 14.18
C LYS A 174 -11.46 -6.55 15.51
N MET A 175 -12.70 -6.13 15.65
CA MET A 175 -13.22 -5.47 16.83
C MET A 175 -13.75 -6.51 17.78
N ILE A 176 -12.95 -6.81 18.82
CA ILE A 176 -13.23 -7.93 19.73
C ILE A 176 -13.98 -7.48 20.99
N ASP A 177 -13.83 -6.22 21.44
CA ASP A 177 -14.46 -5.70 22.65
C ASP A 177 -15.31 -4.46 22.40
N GLU A 178 -16.57 -4.49 22.84
CA GLU A 178 -17.54 -3.41 22.66
C GLU A 178 -17.34 -2.26 23.65
N PHE A 179 -16.60 -2.46 24.72
CA PHE A 179 -16.52 -1.51 25.85
C PHE A 179 -15.25 -0.66 25.91
N ASP A 180 -14.34 -0.81 24.96
CA ASP A 180 -13.10 -0.03 24.89
C ASP A 180 -13.30 1.21 24.01
N GLU A 181 -13.02 2.41 24.57
CA GLU A 181 -13.12 3.69 23.85
C GLU A 181 -12.27 3.71 22.56
N GLU A 182 -11.12 3.05 22.58
CA GLU A 182 -10.22 2.92 21.44
C GLU A 182 -10.88 2.09 20.32
N ASN A 183 -11.53 0.98 20.65
CA ASN A 183 -12.28 0.15 19.71
C ASN A 183 -13.50 0.89 19.16
N ALA A 184 -14.16 1.71 19.97
CA ALA A 184 -15.27 2.55 19.50
C ALA A 184 -14.80 3.59 18.47
N ALA A 185 -13.64 4.23 18.70
CA ALA A 185 -13.04 5.18 17.78
C ALA A 185 -12.64 4.52 16.45
N ILE A 186 -12.02 3.33 16.50
CA ILE A 186 -11.67 2.55 15.30
C ILE A 186 -12.93 2.18 14.50
N ARG A 187 -13.97 1.70 15.18
CA ARG A 187 -15.25 1.34 14.56
C ARG A 187 -15.88 2.49 13.79
N ALA A 188 -15.84 3.67 14.36
CA ALA A 188 -16.44 4.86 13.75
C ALA A 188 -15.85 5.17 12.37
N ILE A 189 -14.55 4.96 12.17
CA ILE A 189 -13.86 5.29 10.92
C ILE A 189 -13.63 4.10 9.98
N ALA A 190 -13.52 2.87 10.49
CA ALA A 190 -13.18 1.69 9.69
C ALA A 190 -14.30 1.28 8.70
N GLY A 191 -15.56 1.41 9.11
CA GLY A 191 -16.71 0.95 8.29
C GLY A 191 -16.84 -0.58 8.23
N ASN A 192 -17.90 -1.05 7.63
CA ASN A 192 -18.26 -2.48 7.58
C ASN A 192 -17.69 -3.24 6.36
N HIS A 193 -16.98 -2.55 5.44
CA HIS A 193 -16.56 -3.11 4.15
C HIS A 193 -15.11 -3.61 4.10
N LEU A 194 -14.39 -3.62 5.24
CA LEU A 194 -12.98 -4.03 5.26
C LEU A 194 -12.79 -5.52 4.95
N GLU A 195 -13.70 -6.36 5.40
CA GLU A 195 -13.66 -7.80 5.13
C GLU A 195 -13.83 -8.09 3.64
N GLU A 196 -14.82 -7.46 3.00
CA GLU A 196 -15.04 -7.57 1.57
C GLU A 196 -13.84 -7.05 0.77
N ALA A 197 -13.30 -5.88 1.15
CA ALA A 197 -12.11 -5.33 0.52
C ALA A 197 -10.88 -6.25 0.70
N ALA A 198 -10.74 -6.91 1.86
CA ALA A 198 -9.67 -7.86 2.10
C ALA A 198 -9.80 -9.10 1.21
N HIS A 199 -11.00 -9.62 1.01
CA HIS A 199 -11.26 -10.74 0.10
C HIS A 199 -11.04 -10.36 -1.38
N THR A 200 -11.40 -9.14 -1.76
CA THR A 200 -11.17 -8.64 -3.14
C THR A 200 -9.69 -8.47 -3.43
N PHE A 201 -8.90 -8.05 -2.43
CA PHE A 201 -7.46 -7.86 -2.57
C PHE A 201 -6.68 -9.17 -2.58
N ALA A 202 -7.12 -10.20 -1.87
CA ALA A 202 -6.42 -11.49 -1.73
C ALA A 202 -6.48 -12.35 -2.99
#